data_eeb353d223c1f5b7a8537b5e8d389db0
#
_entry.id   eeb353d223c1f5b7a8537b5e8d389db0
#
_cell.length_a   1.000
_cell.length_b   1.000
_cell.length_c   1.000
_cell.angle_alpha   90.00
_cell.angle_beta   90.00
_cell.angle_gamma   90.00
#
_symmetry.space_group_name_H-M   'P 1'
#
loop_
_entity.id
_entity.type
_entity.pdbx_description
1 polymer ?
#
loop_
_entity_poly.entity_id
_entity_poly.type
_entity_poly.pdbx_seq_one_letter_code
_entity_poly.pdbx_strand_id
1 'polypeptide(L)'
;MTLELLTAKVGHERFTPRSNKFLYSVYYVVCPVTDTTPLTPRLFSFDRFNVLSVFTRDHGARSHESWRSWIGQQCADHGIVLSPADTVVLIAHPRLFGFAFNPISYWLVHDAETKKLKAVLCEVRNTFGDDHNYFLAHADGREILPTDIFAAQKHLYVSPFNRIEGGSYTFTFAANDSSFKSVIDFYQDGTRTLNTYMGGTRSPLTSAAIIRAVLTYPLMTFMVLYRIHWQALRLYIKRVPHTLRLRPEHTSGDTTRGQDAH
;
A
#
# COMPACT_ATOMS: atom_id res chain seq x y z
N MET A 1 -12.51 -3.44 17.16
CA MET A 1 -11.35 -4.09 16.49
C MET A 1 -10.08 -3.75 17.24
N THR A 2 -9.10 -4.63 17.24
CA THR A 2 -7.81 -4.48 17.90
C THR A 2 -6.71 -4.21 16.87
N LEU A 3 -5.61 -3.60 17.33
CA LEU A 3 -4.39 -3.47 16.53
C LEU A 3 -3.77 -4.85 16.27
N GLU A 4 -3.28 -5.07 15.06
CA GLU A 4 -2.64 -6.33 14.68
C GLU A 4 -1.30 -6.08 13.97
N LEU A 5 -0.46 -7.09 14.01
CA LEU A 5 0.78 -7.19 13.25
C LEU A 5 0.54 -8.13 12.07
N LEU A 6 0.77 -7.66 10.85
CA LEU A 6 0.81 -8.47 9.65
C LEU A 6 2.26 -8.84 9.34
N THR A 7 2.61 -10.10 9.54
CA THR A 7 3.92 -10.63 9.09
C THR A 7 3.77 -11.16 7.68
N ALA A 8 4.48 -10.55 6.74
CA ALA A 8 4.29 -10.79 5.32
C ALA A 8 5.60 -11.10 4.58
N LYS A 9 5.46 -11.71 3.41
CA LYS A 9 6.51 -11.80 2.39
C LYS A 9 6.18 -10.86 1.25
N VAL A 10 7.17 -10.09 0.80
CA VAL A 10 7.07 -9.24 -0.39
C VAL A 10 8.01 -9.78 -1.44
N GLY A 11 7.46 -10.03 -2.62
CA GLY A 11 8.19 -10.50 -3.79
C GLY A 11 8.10 -9.50 -4.93
N HIS A 12 9.18 -9.37 -5.67
CA HIS A 12 9.22 -8.64 -6.93
C HIS A 12 9.83 -9.55 -7.99
N GLU A 13 9.16 -9.66 -9.11
CA GLU A 13 9.63 -10.43 -10.27
C GLU A 13 9.56 -9.55 -11.52
N ARG A 14 10.72 -9.11 -11.97
CA ARG A 14 10.86 -8.37 -13.23
C ARG A 14 11.08 -9.35 -14.37
N PHE A 15 10.32 -9.18 -15.45
CA PHE A 15 10.43 -10.02 -16.64
C PHE A 15 11.30 -9.38 -17.72
N THR A 16 11.15 -8.07 -17.93
CA THR A 16 11.84 -7.31 -18.97
C THR A 16 12.49 -6.05 -18.41
N PRO A 17 13.54 -5.51 -19.04
CA PRO A 17 14.37 -6.05 -20.10
C PRO A 17 15.30 -7.17 -19.66
N ARG A 18 15.48 -7.36 -18.35
CA ARG A 18 16.24 -8.46 -17.74
C ARG A 18 15.46 -9.04 -16.59
N SER A 19 15.33 -10.36 -16.57
CA SER A 19 14.70 -11.06 -15.47
C SER A 19 15.46 -10.84 -14.16
N ASN A 20 14.73 -10.53 -13.10
CA ASN A 20 15.23 -10.41 -11.74
C ASN A 20 14.13 -10.71 -10.76
N LYS A 21 14.40 -11.62 -9.81
CA LYS A 21 13.42 -12.00 -8.79
C LYS A 21 14.05 -11.91 -7.42
N PHE A 22 13.29 -11.36 -6.46
CA PHE A 22 13.67 -11.37 -5.07
C PHE A 22 12.45 -11.45 -4.17
N LEU A 23 12.64 -12.04 -3.00
CA LEU A 23 11.65 -12.22 -1.96
C LEU A 23 12.25 -11.81 -0.63
N TYR A 24 11.51 -11.09 0.18
CA TYR A 24 11.93 -10.72 1.53
C TYR A 24 10.74 -10.69 2.48
N SER A 25 11.03 -10.86 3.76
CA SER A 25 10.01 -10.78 4.80
C SER A 25 9.95 -9.38 5.38
N VAL A 26 8.73 -8.95 5.70
CA VAL A 26 8.41 -7.63 6.25
C VAL A 26 7.33 -7.79 7.31
N TYR A 27 7.10 -6.73 8.07
CA TYR A 27 5.91 -6.60 8.90
C TYR A 27 5.22 -5.26 8.67
N TYR A 28 3.91 -5.28 8.79
CA TYR A 28 3.04 -4.10 8.76
C TYR A 28 2.23 -4.05 10.04
N VAL A 29 1.71 -2.89 10.38
CA VAL A 29 0.68 -2.75 11.40
C VAL A 29 -0.67 -2.63 10.72
N VAL A 30 -1.66 -3.36 11.23
CA VAL A 30 -3.05 -3.26 10.82
C VAL A 30 -3.77 -2.43 11.86
N CYS A 31 -4.13 -1.21 11.46
CA CYS A 31 -4.77 -0.23 12.32
C CYS A 31 -6.27 -0.15 12.01
N PRO A 32 -7.16 -0.40 12.96
CA PRO A 32 -8.56 -0.10 12.78
C PRO A 32 -8.74 1.43 12.66
N VAL A 33 -9.52 1.85 11.67
CA VAL A 33 -9.86 3.25 11.42
C VAL A 33 -11.16 3.56 12.14
N THR A 34 -11.03 4.10 13.34
CA THR A 34 -12.14 4.42 14.24
C THR A 34 -11.99 5.86 14.75
N ASP A 35 -13.09 6.46 15.22
CA ASP A 35 -13.08 7.81 15.82
C ASP A 35 -12.39 7.83 17.18
N THR A 36 -12.17 6.67 17.78
CA THR A 36 -11.47 6.54 19.06
C THR A 36 -10.12 5.86 18.86
N THR A 37 -9.08 6.36 19.53
CA THR A 37 -7.76 5.74 19.49
C THR A 37 -7.81 4.35 20.13
N PRO A 38 -7.44 3.29 19.42
CA PRO A 38 -7.43 1.94 19.99
C PRO A 38 -6.38 1.82 21.10
N LEU A 39 -6.61 0.87 22.01
CA LEU A 39 -5.62 0.54 23.04
C LEU A 39 -4.32 0.08 22.38
N THR A 40 -3.20 0.70 22.79
CA THR A 40 -1.87 0.44 22.23
C THR A 40 -1.01 -0.35 23.22
N PRO A 41 -0.24 -1.35 22.74
CA PRO A 41 0.78 -1.98 23.56
C PRO A 41 1.92 -0.99 23.88
N ARG A 42 2.65 -1.23 24.96
CA ARG A 42 3.68 -0.30 25.47
C ARG A 42 4.75 0.12 24.44
N LEU A 43 5.07 -0.75 23.49
CA LEU A 43 6.10 -0.51 22.47
C LEU A 43 5.55 0.04 21.14
N PHE A 44 4.27 0.43 21.11
CA PHE A 44 3.63 1.05 19.95
C PHE A 44 2.93 2.35 20.35
N SER A 45 2.92 3.33 19.45
CA SER A 45 2.20 4.60 19.65
C SER A 45 1.67 5.16 18.33
N PHE A 46 0.59 5.92 18.44
CA PHE A 46 0.17 6.85 17.39
C PHE A 46 0.77 8.23 17.66
N ASP A 47 1.22 8.92 16.60
CA ASP A 47 1.72 10.30 16.59
C ASP A 47 2.79 10.65 17.63
N ARG A 48 3.45 9.63 18.18
CA ARG A 48 4.55 9.78 19.13
C ARG A 48 5.67 8.81 18.82
N PHE A 49 6.89 9.20 19.18
CA PHE A 49 8.07 8.33 19.08
C PHE A 49 7.90 7.08 19.96
N ASN A 50 8.20 5.91 19.39
CA ASN A 50 8.25 4.63 20.10
C ASN A 50 9.12 3.64 19.31
N VAL A 51 9.22 2.40 19.77
CA VAL A 51 9.86 1.31 19.02
C VAL A 51 9.19 1.15 17.67
N LEU A 52 7.86 0.96 17.67
CA LEU A 52 7.03 1.10 16.47
C LEU A 52 6.04 2.25 16.66
N SER A 53 5.79 2.99 15.60
CA SER A 53 4.78 4.05 15.60
C SER A 53 4.15 4.23 14.23
N VAL A 54 2.91 4.71 14.22
CA VAL A 54 2.20 5.17 13.04
C VAL A 54 1.82 6.63 13.27
N PHE A 55 2.10 7.48 12.28
CA PHE A 55 1.79 8.90 12.38
C PHE A 55 0.67 9.23 11.39
N THR A 56 -0.33 9.98 11.86
CA THR A 56 -1.46 10.42 11.01
C THR A 56 -0.99 11.24 9.81
N ARG A 57 0.06 12.04 10.00
CA ARG A 57 0.69 12.83 8.93
C ARG A 57 1.35 12.01 7.83
N ASP A 58 1.53 10.70 8.00
CA ASP A 58 2.15 9.82 7.00
C ASP A 58 1.11 9.19 6.07
N HIS A 59 -0.19 9.26 6.41
CA HIS A 59 -1.27 8.54 5.74
C HIS A 59 -2.51 9.41 5.52
N GLY A 60 -3.29 9.04 4.53
CA GLY A 60 -4.56 9.70 4.24
C GLY A 60 -4.39 11.15 3.81
N ALA A 61 -5.22 12.04 4.34
CA ALA A 61 -5.15 13.48 4.06
C ALA A 61 -3.86 14.15 4.55
N ARG A 62 -3.12 13.52 5.46
CA ARG A 62 -1.89 14.06 6.09
C ARG A 62 -2.10 15.40 6.77
N SER A 63 -3.34 15.69 7.14
CA SER A 63 -3.83 16.89 7.82
C SER A 63 -4.42 16.55 9.18
N HIS A 64 -5.14 17.50 9.78
CA HIS A 64 -5.89 17.27 11.01
C HIS A 64 -7.22 16.53 10.80
N GLU A 65 -7.56 16.22 9.55
CA GLU A 65 -8.76 15.46 9.22
C GLU A 65 -8.63 14.02 9.75
N SER A 66 -9.75 13.47 10.27
CA SER A 66 -9.77 12.09 10.71
C SER A 66 -9.62 11.12 9.51
N TRP A 67 -8.93 10.01 9.73
CA TRP A 67 -8.81 8.96 8.71
C TRP A 67 -10.18 8.45 8.23
N ARG A 68 -11.16 8.40 9.14
CA ARG A 68 -12.51 7.95 8.81
C ARG A 68 -13.22 8.91 7.87
N SER A 69 -13.11 10.23 8.11
CA SER A 69 -13.65 11.26 7.24
C SER A 69 -12.98 11.22 5.86
N TRP A 70 -11.65 11.19 5.84
CA TRP A 70 -10.90 11.15 4.60
C TRP A 70 -11.24 9.95 3.72
N ILE A 71 -11.22 8.71 4.26
CA ILE A 71 -11.58 7.53 3.48
C ILE A 71 -13.04 7.53 3.06
N GLY A 72 -13.92 8.12 3.88
CA GLY A 72 -15.32 8.34 3.54
C GLY A 72 -15.48 9.22 2.30
N GLN A 73 -14.71 10.31 2.23
CA GLN A 73 -14.69 11.17 1.04
C GLN A 73 -14.14 10.42 -0.19
N GLN A 74 -13.04 9.66 -0.03
CA GLN A 74 -12.52 8.83 -1.12
C GLN A 74 -13.55 7.81 -1.64
N CYS A 75 -14.31 7.19 -0.75
CA CYS A 75 -15.42 6.31 -1.14
C CYS A 75 -16.50 7.07 -1.91
N ALA A 76 -16.94 8.22 -1.39
CA ALA A 76 -17.98 9.05 -2.01
C ALA A 76 -17.59 9.56 -3.40
N ASP A 77 -16.35 9.99 -3.57
CA ASP A 77 -15.80 10.45 -4.87
C ASP A 77 -15.84 9.34 -5.94
N HIS A 78 -15.86 8.07 -5.52
CA HIS A 78 -15.95 6.91 -6.40
C HIS A 78 -17.32 6.22 -6.39
N GLY A 79 -18.35 6.88 -5.82
CA GLY A 79 -19.72 6.37 -5.80
C GLY A 79 -19.97 5.24 -4.80
N ILE A 80 -19.04 4.98 -3.89
CA ILE A 80 -19.19 3.95 -2.84
C ILE A 80 -19.67 4.60 -1.55
N VAL A 81 -20.77 4.11 -1.00
CA VAL A 81 -21.29 4.59 0.29
C VAL A 81 -20.54 3.90 1.43
N LEU A 82 -19.84 4.69 2.25
CA LEU A 82 -19.25 4.21 3.50
C LEU A 82 -20.27 4.35 4.62
N SER A 83 -20.88 3.24 5.04
CA SER A 83 -21.77 3.21 6.20
C SER A 83 -20.99 3.46 7.51
N PRO A 84 -21.59 4.11 8.51
CA PRO A 84 -20.98 4.22 9.84
C PRO A 84 -20.63 2.88 10.48
N ALA A 85 -21.38 1.81 10.15
CA ALA A 85 -21.16 0.47 10.63
C ALA A 85 -20.07 -0.31 9.86
N ASP A 86 -19.66 0.18 8.67
CA ASP A 86 -18.60 -0.45 7.90
C ASP A 86 -17.27 -0.41 8.64
N THR A 87 -16.51 -1.47 8.46
CA THR A 87 -15.18 -1.56 9.05
C THR A 87 -14.13 -1.09 8.06
N VAL A 88 -13.27 -0.18 8.52
CA VAL A 88 -12.09 0.24 7.75
C VAL A 88 -10.84 -0.12 8.53
N VAL A 89 -9.84 -0.66 7.83
CA VAL A 89 -8.51 -0.90 8.39
C VAL A 89 -7.44 -0.34 7.47
N LEU A 90 -6.41 0.25 8.08
CA LEU A 90 -5.19 0.67 7.41
C LEU A 90 -4.10 -0.38 7.64
N ILE A 91 -3.53 -0.92 6.57
CA ILE A 91 -2.32 -1.74 6.61
C ILE A 91 -1.16 -0.85 6.19
N ALA A 92 -0.28 -0.52 7.12
CA ALA A 92 0.81 0.41 6.89
C ALA A 92 2.12 -0.11 7.48
N HIS A 93 3.22 0.25 6.81
CA HIS A 93 4.55 0.02 7.34
C HIS A 93 4.82 1.01 8.47
N PRO A 94 5.03 0.53 9.72
CA PRO A 94 5.23 1.43 10.84
C PRO A 94 6.61 2.12 10.77
N ARG A 95 6.74 3.25 11.44
CA ARG A 95 8.05 3.81 11.75
C ARG A 95 8.75 2.91 12.76
N LEU A 96 10.01 2.60 12.51
CA LEU A 96 10.90 1.93 13.45
C LEU A 96 11.84 2.98 14.04
N PHE A 97 11.77 3.23 15.37
CA PHE A 97 12.51 4.28 16.05
C PHE A 97 12.42 5.65 15.34
N GLY A 98 11.21 6.02 14.89
CA GLY A 98 10.93 7.26 14.19
C GLY A 98 11.28 7.27 12.70
N PHE A 99 12.04 6.31 12.21
CA PHE A 99 12.39 6.20 10.80
C PHE A 99 11.25 5.50 10.01
N ALA A 100 10.80 6.13 8.91
CA ALA A 100 9.72 5.62 8.06
C ALA A 100 10.17 5.35 6.63
N PHE A 101 9.76 4.21 6.10
CA PHE A 101 9.73 3.95 4.69
C PHE A 101 8.48 3.16 4.36
N ASN A 102 7.51 3.80 3.77
CA ASN A 102 6.20 3.22 3.47
C ASN A 102 5.83 3.47 2.00
N PRO A 103 6.29 2.60 1.08
CA PRO A 103 6.07 2.79 -0.35
C PRO A 103 4.63 2.55 -0.77
N ILE A 104 3.89 1.74 0.00
CA ILE A 104 2.48 1.45 -0.23
C ILE A 104 1.78 1.14 1.09
N SER A 105 0.63 1.78 1.29
CA SER A 105 -0.34 1.43 2.33
C SER A 105 -1.64 0.97 1.69
N TYR A 106 -2.40 0.15 2.41
CA TYR A 106 -3.69 -0.35 1.95
C TYR A 106 -4.77 0.04 2.95
N TRP A 107 -5.81 0.70 2.43
CA TRP A 107 -7.04 0.97 3.17
C TRP A 107 -8.08 -0.02 2.71
N LEU A 108 -8.51 -0.89 3.60
CA LEU A 108 -9.48 -1.94 3.31
C LEU A 108 -10.82 -1.54 3.90
N VAL A 109 -11.84 -1.47 3.07
CA VAL A 109 -13.22 -1.20 3.48
C VAL A 109 -14.01 -2.50 3.43
N HIS A 110 -14.50 -2.92 4.59
CA HIS A 110 -15.32 -4.12 4.72
C HIS A 110 -16.77 -3.72 5.03
N ASP A 111 -17.67 -4.38 4.37
CA ASP A 111 -19.10 -4.23 4.59
C ASP A 111 -19.51 -4.62 6.02
N ALA A 112 -20.44 -3.87 6.60
CA ALA A 112 -20.87 -4.05 8.00
C ALA A 112 -21.55 -5.39 8.27
N GLU A 113 -22.35 -5.88 7.32
CA GLU A 113 -23.20 -7.06 7.49
C GLU A 113 -22.45 -8.32 7.08
N THR A 114 -21.89 -8.32 5.88
CA THR A 114 -21.23 -9.48 5.27
C THR A 114 -19.80 -9.67 5.74
N LYS A 115 -19.16 -8.63 6.31
CA LYS A 115 -17.72 -8.57 6.68
C LYS A 115 -16.79 -8.75 5.49
N LYS A 116 -17.31 -8.70 4.27
CA LYS A 116 -16.55 -8.90 3.05
C LYS A 116 -15.92 -7.61 2.57
N LEU A 117 -14.81 -7.73 1.86
CA LEU A 117 -14.07 -6.59 1.30
C LEU A 117 -14.88 -5.98 0.16
N LYS A 118 -15.22 -4.68 0.24
CA LYS A 118 -15.96 -3.97 -0.80
C LYS A 118 -15.15 -2.87 -1.51
N ALA A 119 -14.10 -2.36 -0.88
CA ALA A 119 -13.19 -1.43 -1.53
C ALA A 119 -11.79 -1.55 -0.96
N VAL A 120 -10.80 -1.27 -1.81
CA VAL A 120 -9.39 -1.13 -1.44
C VAL A 120 -8.87 0.18 -2.01
N LEU A 121 -8.24 1.01 -1.16
CA LEU A 121 -7.45 2.13 -1.63
C LEU A 121 -5.97 1.81 -1.40
N CYS A 122 -5.19 1.82 -2.48
CA CYS A 122 -3.74 1.68 -2.43
C CYS A 122 -3.11 3.08 -2.44
N GLU A 123 -2.63 3.52 -1.29
CA GLU A 123 -1.88 4.77 -1.14
C GLU A 123 -0.41 4.49 -1.47
N VAL A 124 0.03 4.91 -2.66
CA VAL A 124 1.39 4.67 -3.16
C VAL A 124 2.22 5.93 -3.03
N ARG A 125 3.44 5.79 -2.51
CA ARG A 125 4.40 6.89 -2.37
C ARG A 125 5.73 6.53 -2.99
N ASN A 126 6.34 7.48 -3.68
CA ASN A 126 7.71 7.34 -4.16
C ASN A 126 8.74 7.91 -3.17
N THR A 127 10.02 7.70 -3.46
CA THR A 127 11.13 8.22 -2.65
C THR A 127 11.36 9.73 -2.83
N PHE A 128 10.65 10.36 -3.75
CA PHE A 128 10.77 11.80 -4.05
C PHE A 128 9.73 12.64 -3.31
N GLY A 129 8.78 11.97 -2.62
CA GLY A 129 7.71 12.62 -1.87
C GLY A 129 6.39 12.78 -2.63
N ASP A 130 6.35 12.37 -3.90
CA ASP A 130 5.08 12.32 -4.63
C ASP A 130 4.26 11.10 -4.21
N ASP A 131 2.95 11.19 -4.30
CA ASP A 131 2.01 10.12 -3.97
C ASP A 131 0.84 10.05 -4.96
N HIS A 132 0.19 8.89 -4.98
CA HIS A 132 -1.03 8.66 -5.75
C HIS A 132 -1.88 7.59 -5.08
N ASN A 133 -3.20 7.81 -5.11
CA ASN A 133 -4.20 6.90 -4.54
C ASN A 133 -4.89 6.14 -5.66
N TYR A 134 -4.80 4.82 -5.64
CA TYR A 134 -5.59 3.95 -6.51
C TYR A 134 -6.78 3.43 -5.71
N PHE A 135 -7.98 3.91 -6.04
CA PHE A 135 -9.22 3.43 -5.42
C PHE A 135 -9.81 2.32 -6.28
N LEU A 136 -10.06 1.16 -5.69
CA LEU A 136 -10.40 -0.07 -6.37
C LEU A 136 -11.66 -0.67 -5.73
N ALA A 137 -12.76 -0.63 -6.45
CA ALA A 137 -14.05 -1.16 -6.03
C ALA A 137 -14.89 -1.48 -7.28
N HIS A 138 -15.89 -2.32 -7.13
CA HIS A 138 -16.89 -2.51 -8.18
C HIS A 138 -17.89 -1.35 -8.17
N ALA A 139 -18.32 -0.90 -9.35
CA ALA A 139 -19.26 0.21 -9.49
C ALA A 139 -20.62 -0.06 -8.83
N ASP A 140 -21.03 -1.33 -8.76
CA ASP A 140 -22.23 -1.80 -8.08
C ASP A 140 -22.05 -1.99 -6.55
N GLY A 141 -20.85 -1.77 -6.02
CA GLY A 141 -20.53 -1.92 -4.60
C GLY A 141 -20.48 -3.38 -4.10
N ARG A 142 -20.48 -4.37 -5.01
CA ARG A 142 -20.36 -5.77 -4.63
C ARG A 142 -19.00 -6.08 -4.01
N GLU A 143 -18.91 -7.21 -3.34
CA GLU A 143 -17.66 -7.69 -2.74
C GLU A 143 -16.53 -7.88 -3.76
N ILE A 144 -15.31 -7.65 -3.31
CA ILE A 144 -14.09 -7.95 -4.05
C ILE A 144 -13.71 -9.40 -3.79
N LEU A 145 -13.70 -10.20 -4.84
CA LEU A 145 -13.28 -11.60 -4.81
C LEU A 145 -11.78 -11.74 -5.13
N PRO A 146 -11.12 -12.80 -4.66
CA PRO A 146 -9.71 -13.05 -4.98
C PRO A 146 -9.42 -13.25 -6.47
N THR A 147 -10.45 -13.47 -7.29
CA THR A 147 -10.39 -13.62 -8.74
C THR A 147 -10.60 -12.31 -9.50
N ASP A 148 -11.07 -11.26 -8.82
CA ASP A 148 -11.32 -9.97 -9.46
C ASP A 148 -10.00 -9.26 -9.80
N ILE A 149 -9.97 -8.68 -10.99
CA ILE A 149 -8.82 -7.94 -11.51
C ILE A 149 -9.25 -6.49 -11.75
N PHE A 150 -8.59 -5.56 -11.07
CA PHE A 150 -8.82 -4.13 -11.25
C PHE A 150 -7.68 -3.55 -12.08
N ALA A 151 -8.01 -2.82 -13.14
CA ALA A 151 -7.03 -2.12 -13.98
C ALA A 151 -6.96 -0.64 -13.63
N ALA A 152 -5.77 -0.07 -13.63
CA ALA A 152 -5.56 1.36 -13.47
C ALA A 152 -4.37 1.85 -14.30
N GLN A 153 -4.45 3.09 -14.78
CA GLN A 153 -3.33 3.73 -15.46
C GLN A 153 -2.24 4.12 -14.45
N LYS A 154 -1.01 4.13 -14.90
CA LYS A 154 0.12 4.56 -14.09
C LYS A 154 0.18 6.08 -14.06
N HIS A 155 0.04 6.67 -12.87
CA HIS A 155 0.12 8.12 -12.66
C HIS A 155 1.40 8.55 -11.92
N LEU A 156 2.04 7.62 -11.19
CA LEU A 156 3.17 7.95 -10.33
C LEU A 156 4.49 7.41 -10.87
N TYR A 157 5.52 8.26 -10.84
CA TYR A 157 6.89 7.84 -11.13
C TYR A 157 7.48 7.15 -9.89
N VAL A 158 7.50 5.83 -9.89
CA VAL A 158 8.00 5.02 -8.76
C VAL A 158 9.36 4.38 -9.01
N SER A 159 9.84 4.40 -10.27
CA SER A 159 11.09 3.76 -10.64
C SER A 159 11.69 4.43 -11.88
N PRO A 160 13.01 4.69 -11.91
CA PRO A 160 13.70 5.26 -13.08
C PRO A 160 13.72 4.33 -14.29
N PHE A 161 13.24 3.11 -14.16
CA PHE A 161 13.29 2.08 -15.21
C PHE A 161 11.93 1.81 -15.85
N ASN A 162 10.86 2.50 -15.43
CA ASN A 162 9.50 2.30 -15.93
C ASN A 162 8.90 3.67 -16.26
N ARG A 163 8.55 3.89 -17.52
CA ARG A 163 7.89 5.13 -17.98
C ARG A 163 6.50 5.26 -17.37
N ILE A 164 5.96 6.48 -17.31
CA ILE A 164 4.57 6.74 -16.95
C ILE A 164 3.70 6.47 -18.18
N GLU A 165 4.07 7.03 -19.33
CA GLU A 165 3.35 6.88 -20.58
C GLU A 165 3.30 5.40 -21.00
N GLY A 166 2.12 4.92 -21.39
CA GLY A 166 1.87 3.51 -21.73
C GLY A 166 1.98 2.54 -20.58
N GLY A 167 2.11 3.05 -19.34
CA GLY A 167 2.15 2.25 -18.13
C GLY A 167 0.77 1.99 -17.55
N SER A 168 0.47 0.74 -17.22
CA SER A 168 -0.77 0.36 -16.51
C SER A 168 -0.48 -0.69 -15.44
N TYR A 169 -1.39 -0.76 -14.48
CA TYR A 169 -1.35 -1.75 -13.40
C TYR A 169 -2.61 -2.62 -13.45
N THR A 170 -2.47 -3.87 -13.01
CA THR A 170 -3.60 -4.67 -12.55
C THR A 170 -3.38 -5.05 -11.09
N PHE A 171 -4.49 -5.05 -10.34
CA PHE A 171 -4.52 -5.33 -8.92
C PHE A 171 -5.43 -6.51 -8.63
N THR A 172 -5.02 -7.38 -7.73
CA THR A 172 -5.82 -8.49 -7.20
C THR A 172 -5.63 -8.56 -5.71
N PHE A 173 -6.71 -8.77 -4.96
CA PHE A 173 -6.68 -8.82 -3.51
C PHE A 173 -7.35 -10.07 -2.97
N ALA A 174 -6.82 -10.58 -1.86
CA ALA A 174 -7.51 -11.53 -1.02
C ALA A 174 -7.32 -11.12 0.45
N ALA A 175 -8.41 -10.88 1.15
CA ALA A 175 -8.42 -10.50 2.55
C ALA A 175 -9.42 -11.33 3.33
N ASN A 176 -9.02 -11.76 4.51
CA ASN A 176 -9.89 -12.36 5.51
C ASN A 176 -9.42 -11.93 6.91
N ASP A 177 -10.06 -12.42 7.96
CA ASP A 177 -9.76 -12.05 9.35
C ASP A 177 -8.32 -12.35 9.76
N SER A 178 -7.65 -13.32 9.14
CA SER A 178 -6.31 -13.80 9.53
C SER A 178 -5.22 -13.51 8.51
N SER A 179 -5.55 -13.03 7.32
CA SER A 179 -4.56 -12.86 6.25
C SER A 179 -4.91 -11.72 5.29
N PHE A 180 -3.88 -11.22 4.64
CA PHE A 180 -4.01 -10.27 3.53
C PHE A 180 -3.02 -10.63 2.43
N LYS A 181 -3.48 -10.53 1.18
CA LYS A 181 -2.68 -10.73 -0.02
C LYS A 181 -3.01 -9.65 -1.04
N SER A 182 -1.99 -9.10 -1.65
CA SER A 182 -2.07 -8.19 -2.79
C SER A 182 -1.12 -8.65 -3.88
N VAL A 183 -1.59 -8.66 -5.12
CA VAL A 183 -0.76 -8.87 -6.32
C VAL A 183 -0.94 -7.67 -7.22
N ILE A 184 0.16 -7.08 -7.65
CA ILE A 184 0.19 -5.92 -8.53
C ILE A 184 1.07 -6.27 -9.73
N ASP A 185 0.47 -6.35 -10.90
CA ASP A 185 1.19 -6.51 -12.15
C ASP A 185 1.33 -5.15 -12.84
N PHE A 186 2.51 -4.86 -13.31
CA PHE A 186 2.81 -3.67 -14.10
C PHE A 186 3.03 -4.06 -15.56
N TYR A 187 2.33 -3.34 -16.42
CA TYR A 187 2.42 -3.47 -17.87
C TYR A 187 3.03 -2.19 -18.46
N GLN A 188 3.91 -2.35 -19.42
CA GLN A 188 4.43 -1.28 -20.24
C GLN A 188 4.09 -1.56 -21.69
N ASP A 189 3.32 -0.66 -22.31
CA ASP A 189 2.87 -0.81 -23.70
C ASP A 189 2.21 -2.18 -23.94
N GLY A 190 1.33 -2.61 -23.02
CA GLY A 190 0.61 -3.89 -23.06
C GLY A 190 1.43 -5.12 -22.66
N THR A 191 2.75 -4.98 -22.44
CA THR A 191 3.62 -6.11 -22.04
C THR A 191 3.82 -6.13 -20.53
N ARG A 192 3.55 -7.26 -19.88
CA ARG A 192 3.80 -7.46 -18.45
C ARG A 192 5.30 -7.41 -18.17
N THR A 193 5.73 -6.42 -17.40
CA THR A 193 7.15 -6.16 -17.12
C THR A 193 7.57 -6.45 -15.70
N LEU A 194 6.65 -6.31 -14.74
CA LEU A 194 6.91 -6.50 -13.32
C LEU A 194 5.70 -7.11 -12.62
N ASN A 195 5.93 -8.08 -11.76
CA ASN A 195 4.96 -8.57 -10.78
C ASN A 195 5.45 -8.19 -9.38
N THR A 196 4.55 -7.67 -8.57
CA THR A 196 4.78 -7.43 -7.15
C THR A 196 3.75 -8.22 -6.36
N TYR A 197 4.21 -9.00 -5.41
CA TYR A 197 3.40 -9.80 -4.51
C TYR A 197 3.64 -9.35 -3.08
N MET A 198 2.58 -9.20 -2.32
CA MET A 198 2.62 -9.11 -0.86
C MET A 198 1.59 -10.07 -0.29
N GLY A 199 1.99 -10.90 0.68
CA GLY A 199 1.06 -11.79 1.37
C GLY A 199 1.56 -12.18 2.74
N GLY A 200 0.66 -12.20 3.72
CA GLY A 200 1.01 -12.47 5.10
C GLY A 200 -0.16 -12.81 5.99
N THR A 201 0.17 -13.15 7.24
CA THR A 201 -0.78 -13.50 8.30
C THR A 201 -0.84 -12.43 9.36
N ARG A 202 -2.03 -12.22 9.90
CA ARG A 202 -2.34 -11.24 10.96
C ARG A 202 -2.27 -11.92 12.32
N SER A 203 -1.79 -11.21 13.31
CA SER A 203 -1.75 -11.62 14.71
C SER A 203 -1.93 -10.40 15.61
N PRO A 204 -2.40 -10.55 16.86
CA PRO A 204 -2.52 -9.41 17.78
C PRO A 204 -1.21 -8.63 17.93
N LEU A 205 -1.28 -7.30 17.87
CA LEU A 205 -0.13 -6.43 18.13
C LEU A 205 0.13 -6.37 19.64
N THR A 206 1.10 -7.13 20.10
CA THR A 206 1.55 -7.14 21.50
C THR A 206 3.00 -6.66 21.60
N SER A 207 3.44 -6.22 22.79
CA SER A 207 4.85 -5.87 22.99
C SER A 207 5.80 -7.05 22.67
N ALA A 208 5.40 -8.27 22.97
CA ALA A 208 6.16 -9.47 22.63
C ALA A 208 6.24 -9.70 21.11
N ALA A 209 5.12 -9.50 20.38
CA ALA A 209 5.08 -9.59 18.92
C ALA A 209 5.98 -8.51 18.29
N ILE A 210 5.97 -7.28 18.82
CA ILE A 210 6.84 -6.18 18.38
C ILE A 210 8.31 -6.55 18.55
N ILE A 211 8.70 -6.99 19.75
CA ILE A 211 10.09 -7.41 20.03
C ILE A 211 10.52 -8.51 19.06
N ARG A 212 9.68 -9.55 18.91
CA ARG A 212 9.96 -10.65 17.97
C ARG A 212 10.16 -10.13 16.55
N ALA A 213 9.25 -9.27 16.06
CA ALA A 213 9.33 -8.72 14.70
C ALA A 213 10.62 -7.89 14.51
N VAL A 214 10.93 -6.98 15.45
CA VAL A 214 12.13 -6.14 15.38
C VAL A 214 13.41 -6.97 15.44
N LEU A 215 13.48 -8.00 16.30
CA LEU A 215 14.64 -8.89 16.40
C LEU A 215 14.78 -9.82 15.18
N THR A 216 13.66 -10.28 14.62
CA THR A 216 13.67 -11.14 13.41
C THR A 216 14.03 -10.35 12.15
N TYR A 217 13.61 -9.06 12.11
CA TYR A 217 13.82 -8.18 10.96
C TYR A 217 14.50 -6.85 11.35
N PRO A 218 15.66 -6.89 12.02
CA PRO A 218 16.24 -5.74 12.73
C PRO A 218 16.58 -4.55 11.82
N LEU A 219 16.85 -4.84 10.57
CA LEU A 219 17.24 -3.83 9.59
C LEU A 219 16.21 -3.66 8.47
N MET A 220 14.95 -4.07 8.70
CA MET A 220 13.94 -4.09 7.64
C MET A 220 13.85 -2.74 6.92
N THR A 221 13.71 -1.65 7.66
CA THR A 221 13.63 -0.30 7.11
C THR A 221 14.94 0.12 6.43
N PHE A 222 16.09 -0.13 7.07
CA PHE A 222 17.41 0.17 6.50
C PHE A 222 17.75 -0.75 5.34
N MET A 223 17.40 -2.03 5.42
CA MET A 223 17.61 -3.00 4.35
C MET A 223 16.76 -2.70 3.12
N VAL A 224 15.55 -2.19 3.29
CA VAL A 224 14.73 -1.77 2.14
C VAL A 224 15.41 -0.60 1.43
N LEU A 225 15.84 0.43 2.16
CA LEU A 225 16.59 1.55 1.57
C LEU A 225 17.90 1.08 0.94
N TYR A 226 18.70 0.30 1.66
CA TYR A 226 19.94 -0.26 1.13
C TYR A 226 19.68 -1.07 -0.16
N ARG A 227 18.67 -1.94 -0.16
CA ARG A 227 18.31 -2.75 -1.34
C ARG A 227 17.82 -1.91 -2.50
N ILE A 228 17.02 -0.85 -2.25
CA ILE A 228 16.60 0.08 -3.31
C ILE A 228 17.82 0.74 -3.95
N HIS A 229 18.73 1.30 -3.14
CA HIS A 229 19.94 1.95 -3.64
C HIS A 229 20.90 0.95 -4.30
N TRP A 230 21.06 -0.24 -3.72
CA TRP A 230 21.87 -1.32 -4.28
C TRP A 230 21.31 -1.82 -5.62
N GLN A 231 20.00 -2.03 -5.72
CA GLN A 231 19.36 -2.41 -6.99
C GLN A 231 19.46 -1.30 -8.03
N ALA A 232 19.27 -0.04 -7.63
CA ALA A 232 19.49 1.11 -8.51
C ALA A 232 20.93 1.16 -9.02
N LEU A 233 21.92 1.01 -8.14
CA LEU A 233 23.35 0.94 -8.49
C LEU A 233 23.64 -0.26 -9.41
N ARG A 234 23.11 -1.44 -9.09
CA ARG A 234 23.28 -2.64 -9.91
C ARG A 234 22.68 -2.48 -11.31
N LEU A 235 21.51 -1.84 -11.43
CA LEU A 235 20.89 -1.56 -12.72
C LEU A 235 21.65 -0.46 -13.48
N TYR A 236 22.18 0.54 -12.78
CA TYR A 236 23.09 1.55 -13.34
C TYR A 236 24.35 0.91 -13.92
N ILE A 237 25.04 0.07 -13.16
CA ILE A 237 26.21 -0.68 -13.62
C ILE A 237 25.87 -1.59 -14.82
N LYS A 238 24.67 -2.15 -14.85
CA LYS A 238 24.18 -2.98 -15.99
C LYS A 238 23.73 -2.13 -17.19
N ARG A 239 23.93 -0.82 -17.17
CA ARG A 239 23.57 0.12 -18.25
C ARG A 239 22.12 0.01 -18.71
N VAL A 240 21.19 -0.21 -17.76
CA VAL A 240 19.76 -0.16 -18.08
C VAL A 240 19.39 1.32 -18.37
N PRO A 241 18.69 1.62 -19.48
CA PRO A 241 18.36 3.01 -19.84
C PRO A 241 17.60 3.72 -18.72
N HIS A 242 18.03 4.92 -18.37
CA HIS A 242 17.32 5.80 -17.44
C HIS A 242 16.24 6.59 -18.18
N THR A 243 15.02 6.58 -17.66
CA THR A 243 14.00 7.55 -18.08
C THR A 243 14.19 8.83 -17.27
N LEU A 244 14.40 9.95 -17.95
CA LEU A 244 14.48 11.27 -17.30
C LEU A 244 13.12 11.63 -16.69
N ARG A 245 13.14 12.16 -15.47
CA ARG A 245 11.96 12.69 -14.78
C ARG A 245 11.53 13.97 -15.52
N LEU A 246 10.44 13.91 -16.29
CA LEU A 246 9.67 15.09 -16.62
C LEU A 246 8.85 15.46 -15.38
N ARG A 247 9.06 16.66 -14.85
CA ARG A 247 8.33 17.18 -13.69
C ARG A 247 6.87 17.36 -14.11
N PRO A 248 5.87 16.68 -13.49
CA PRO A 248 4.49 16.98 -13.78
C PRO A 248 4.20 18.41 -13.33
N GLU A 249 3.61 19.22 -14.19
CA GLU A 249 2.98 20.46 -13.77
C GLU A 249 1.83 20.10 -12.82
N HIS A 250 1.74 20.80 -11.68
CA HIS A 250 0.65 20.68 -10.73
C HIS A 250 -0.66 21.08 -11.43
N THR A 251 -1.38 20.12 -11.95
CA THR A 251 -2.78 20.26 -12.33
C THR A 251 -3.63 19.81 -11.15
N SER A 252 -4.16 20.78 -10.44
CA SER A 252 -5.25 20.62 -9.49
C SER A 252 -6.48 20.11 -10.24
N GLY A 253 -6.95 18.92 -9.91
CA GLY A 253 -8.28 18.41 -10.25
C GLY A 253 -8.39 17.87 -11.67
N ASP A 254 -8.25 16.55 -11.80
CA ASP A 254 -8.94 15.86 -12.88
C ASP A 254 -9.51 14.54 -12.37
N THR A 255 -10.84 14.48 -12.48
CA THR A 255 -11.68 13.38 -12.03
C THR A 255 -11.80 12.40 -13.20
N THR A 256 -11.03 11.33 -13.22
CA THR A 256 -11.22 10.29 -14.24
C THR A 256 -12.23 9.24 -13.77
N ARG A 257 -13.44 9.30 -14.33
CA ARG A 257 -14.43 8.21 -14.33
C ARG A 257 -13.83 7.00 -15.04
N GLY A 258 -13.86 5.84 -14.37
CA GLY A 258 -13.56 4.56 -15.01
C GLY A 258 -14.57 4.31 -16.13
N GLN A 259 -14.09 4.10 -17.35
CA GLN A 259 -14.88 3.57 -18.45
C GLN A 259 -14.86 2.05 -18.35
N ASP A 260 -16.06 1.49 -18.24
CA ASP A 260 -16.32 0.07 -18.39
C ASP A 260 -15.90 -0.36 -19.79
N ALA A 261 -14.99 -1.34 -19.88
CA ALA A 261 -14.70 -2.03 -21.13
C ALA A 261 -15.62 -3.25 -21.22
N HIS A 262 -16.43 -3.26 -22.28
CA HIS A 262 -17.20 -4.41 -22.76
C HIS A 262 -16.30 -5.58 -23.15
#